data_0ef4a40e9b241c3fff65a89cc5bee9ba
#
_entry.id   0ef4a40e9b241c3fff65a89cc5bee9ba
#
_cell.length_a   1.000
_cell.length_b   1.000
_cell.length_c   1.000
_cell.angle_alpha   90.00
_cell.angle_beta   90.00
_cell.angle_gamma   90.00
#
_symmetry.space_group_name_H-M   'P 1'
#
loop_
_entity.id
_entity.type
_entity.pdbx_description
1 polymer ?
#
loop_
_entity_poly.entity_id
_entity_poly.type
_entity_poly.pdbx_seq_one_letter_code
_entity_poly.pdbx_strand_id
1 'polypeptide(L)'
;SGSAFSDRRYDGALWWGGQGYGFKAAAGAGITEPNEDDAGLQYGGSFSVLHEDTGLNVTLSSGKLERDDQSDPYNFYGKIGWLRNFFPFGWTALGVDYTRSVNLPTENDDSYSIGVAAVQSFEKYGTEVYLLYRLHSLDRDVEPSVHDISVVSIGTRVKF
;
A
#
# COMPACT_ATOMS: atom_id res chain seq x y z
N SER A 1 20.31 27.39 -29.21
CA SER A 1 20.11 27.93 -27.86
C SER A 1 18.96 27.20 -27.21
N GLY A 2 19.28 26.12 -26.52
CA GLY A 2 18.31 25.37 -25.71
C GLY A 2 18.08 26.13 -24.43
N SER A 3 16.88 26.64 -24.21
CA SER A 3 16.42 27.09 -22.93
C SER A 3 16.22 25.82 -22.07
N ALA A 4 17.11 25.59 -21.11
CA ALA A 4 16.86 24.68 -20.04
C ALA A 4 15.72 25.28 -19.19
N PHE A 5 14.48 24.90 -19.49
CA PHE A 5 13.39 25.07 -18.52
C PHE A 5 13.72 24.19 -17.32
N SER A 6 14.06 24.80 -16.21
CA SER A 6 14.12 24.09 -14.95
C SER A 6 12.68 23.78 -14.55
N ASP A 7 12.22 22.56 -14.83
CA ASP A 7 10.96 22.06 -14.33
C ASP A 7 11.01 22.10 -12.80
N ARG A 8 10.30 23.05 -12.22
CA ARG A 8 10.17 23.16 -10.77
C ARG A 8 9.07 22.24 -10.32
N ARG A 9 9.43 21.25 -9.52
CA ARG A 9 8.52 20.37 -8.85
C ARG A 9 8.28 20.88 -7.44
N TYR A 10 7.03 20.92 -7.02
CA TYR A 10 6.66 21.25 -5.66
C TYR A 10 6.02 20.02 -5.01
N ASP A 11 6.49 19.69 -3.82
CA ASP A 11 5.92 18.65 -3.00
C ASP A 11 5.80 19.10 -1.54
N GLY A 12 4.79 18.60 -0.88
CA GLY A 12 4.53 18.86 0.53
C GLY A 12 3.89 17.66 1.19
N ALA A 13 4.31 17.35 2.42
CA ALA A 13 3.72 16.28 3.19
C ALA A 13 3.57 16.66 4.66
N LEU A 14 2.51 16.13 5.27
CA LEU A 14 2.26 16.20 6.71
C LEU A 14 2.20 14.77 7.24
N TRP A 15 2.81 14.58 8.41
CA TRP A 15 2.76 13.31 9.12
C TRP A 15 2.42 13.56 10.59
N TRP A 16 1.58 12.71 11.15
CA TRP A 16 1.20 12.68 12.55
C TRP A 16 1.28 11.26 13.08
N GLY A 17 1.74 11.11 14.33
CA GLY A 17 1.74 9.84 15.04
C GLY A 17 1.55 10.05 16.53
N GLY A 18 0.84 9.13 17.15
CA GLY A 18 0.54 9.20 18.58
C GLY A 18 0.20 7.85 19.18
N GLN A 19 0.24 7.82 20.51
CA GLN A 19 -0.17 6.64 21.27
C GLN A 19 -0.92 7.07 22.54
N GLY A 20 -1.89 6.27 22.94
CA GLY A 20 -2.66 6.49 24.18
C GLY A 20 -3.83 5.51 24.28
N TYR A 21 -4.30 5.28 25.49
CA TYR A 21 -5.46 4.43 25.79
C TYR A 21 -5.39 3.03 25.16
N GLY A 22 -4.19 2.44 25.05
CA GLY A 22 -3.98 1.13 24.42
C GLY A 22 -3.98 1.15 22.88
N PHE A 23 -3.91 2.32 22.26
CA PHE A 23 -3.82 2.47 20.81
C PHE A 23 -2.54 3.17 20.38
N LYS A 24 -2.00 2.76 19.25
CA LYS A 24 -1.02 3.50 18.45
C LYS A 24 -1.65 3.87 17.13
N ALA A 25 -1.53 5.13 16.72
CA ALA A 25 -2.07 5.60 15.46
C ALA A 25 -1.07 6.48 14.73
N ALA A 26 -1.13 6.43 13.41
CA ALA A 26 -0.37 7.30 12.53
C ALA A 26 -1.22 7.72 11.33
N ALA A 27 -1.03 8.92 10.85
CA ALA A 27 -1.66 9.44 9.65
C ALA A 27 -0.64 10.26 8.86
N GLY A 28 -0.78 10.24 7.53
CA GLY A 28 0.04 11.04 6.64
C GLY A 28 -0.78 11.49 5.45
N ALA A 29 -0.49 12.67 4.94
CA ALA A 29 -1.03 13.19 3.70
C ALA A 29 0.05 13.93 2.93
N GLY A 30 0.01 13.86 1.62
CA GLY A 30 0.97 14.51 0.74
C GLY A 30 0.31 15.03 -0.53
N ILE A 31 0.96 16.01 -1.11
CA ILE A 31 0.60 16.67 -2.36
C ILE A 31 1.87 16.90 -3.16
N THR A 32 1.81 16.60 -4.45
CA THR A 32 2.94 16.76 -5.37
C THR A 32 2.42 17.27 -6.70
N GLU A 33 3.12 18.20 -7.31
CA GLU A 33 2.90 18.64 -8.68
C GLU A 33 3.88 17.86 -9.57
N PRO A 34 3.43 16.88 -10.39
CA PRO A 34 4.30 16.14 -11.30
C PRO A 34 4.73 17.00 -12.49
N ASN A 35 5.89 16.65 -13.07
CA ASN A 35 6.47 17.35 -14.22
C ASN A 35 5.99 16.81 -15.58
N GLU A 36 4.81 16.26 -15.65
CA GLU A 36 4.25 15.79 -16.92
C GLU A 36 3.33 16.89 -17.48
N ASP A 37 3.50 17.21 -18.75
CA ASP A 37 2.78 18.33 -19.41
C ASP A 37 1.25 18.20 -19.36
N ASP A 38 0.72 16.96 -19.12
CA ASP A 38 -0.72 16.65 -19.03
C ASP A 38 -1.15 16.13 -17.64
N ALA A 39 -0.29 16.25 -16.64
CA ALA A 39 -0.60 15.79 -15.28
C ALA A 39 -0.76 16.99 -14.35
N GLY A 40 -1.96 17.09 -13.77
CA GLY A 40 -2.25 18.04 -12.72
C GLY A 40 -1.69 17.63 -11.36
N LEU A 41 -2.43 17.87 -10.32
CA LEU A 41 -2.01 17.66 -8.94
C LEU A 41 -2.13 16.20 -8.52
N GLN A 42 -1.08 15.64 -7.92
CA GLN A 42 -1.13 14.34 -7.25
C GLN A 42 -1.27 14.53 -5.74
N TYR A 43 -2.23 13.89 -5.12
CA TYR A 43 -2.42 13.93 -3.67
C TYR A 43 -2.87 12.58 -3.11
N GLY A 44 -2.61 12.39 -1.84
CA GLY A 44 -3.00 11.17 -1.18
C GLY A 44 -2.77 11.23 0.32
N GLY A 45 -3.28 10.20 0.99
CA GLY A 45 -3.13 10.07 2.42
C GLY A 45 -3.24 8.63 2.89
N SER A 46 -2.77 8.42 4.11
CA SER A 46 -2.84 7.14 4.79
C SER A 46 -3.15 7.33 6.27
N PHE A 47 -3.81 6.32 6.82
CA PHE A 47 -4.08 6.21 8.24
C PHE A 47 -3.85 4.78 8.70
N SER A 48 -3.25 4.62 9.87
CA SER A 48 -3.01 3.32 10.48
C SER A 48 -3.29 3.37 11.98
N VAL A 49 -3.93 2.34 12.50
CA VAL A 49 -4.18 2.18 13.93
C VAL A 49 -3.89 0.76 14.37
N LEU A 50 -3.28 0.62 15.53
CA LEU A 50 -3.02 -0.64 16.23
C LEU A 50 -3.63 -0.56 17.63
N HIS A 51 -4.44 -1.54 17.99
CA HIS A 51 -4.87 -1.76 19.37
C HIS A 51 -3.87 -2.71 20.06
N GLU A 52 -3.12 -2.20 21.05
CA GLU A 52 -1.96 -2.87 21.63
C GLU A 52 -2.33 -4.17 22.36
N ASP A 53 -3.44 -4.17 23.12
CA ASP A 53 -3.86 -5.33 23.92
C ASP A 53 -4.27 -6.53 23.06
N THR A 54 -4.94 -6.28 21.94
CA THR A 54 -5.40 -7.35 21.05
C THR A 54 -4.44 -7.65 19.93
N GLY A 55 -3.57 -6.69 19.55
CA GLY A 55 -2.70 -6.75 18.38
C GLY A 55 -3.44 -6.55 17.06
N LEU A 56 -4.74 -6.23 17.09
CA LEU A 56 -5.50 -5.90 15.89
C LEU A 56 -5.06 -4.55 15.33
N ASN A 57 -4.86 -4.50 14.01
CA ASN A 57 -4.49 -3.27 13.34
C ASN A 57 -5.23 -3.10 12.02
N VAL A 58 -5.45 -1.85 11.64
CA VAL A 58 -6.05 -1.46 10.38
C VAL A 58 -5.17 -0.39 9.73
N THR A 59 -4.97 -0.50 8.44
CA THR A 59 -4.32 0.52 7.63
C THR A 59 -5.20 0.82 6.42
N LEU A 60 -5.40 2.10 6.13
CA LEU A 60 -6.11 2.59 4.95
C LEU A 60 -5.22 3.61 4.25
N SER A 61 -5.21 3.60 2.93
CA SER A 61 -4.61 4.67 2.15
C SER A 61 -5.36 4.88 0.83
N SER A 62 -5.28 6.09 0.32
CA SER A 62 -5.82 6.44 -0.98
C SER A 62 -4.96 7.53 -1.61
N GLY A 63 -4.86 7.51 -2.94
CA GLY A 63 -4.19 8.54 -3.71
C GLY A 63 -4.91 8.78 -5.02
N LYS A 64 -4.81 10.00 -5.52
CA LYS A 64 -5.42 10.45 -6.77
C LYS A 64 -4.42 11.34 -7.52
N LEU A 65 -4.41 11.22 -8.84
CA LEU A 65 -3.72 12.13 -9.75
C LEU A 65 -4.79 12.81 -10.61
N GLU A 66 -4.78 14.12 -10.68
CA GLU A 66 -5.62 14.89 -11.61
C GLU A 66 -4.96 14.88 -12.99
N ARG A 67 -5.77 14.76 -14.03
CA ARG A 67 -5.36 14.86 -15.44
C ARG A 67 -6.27 15.79 -16.19
N ASP A 68 -5.71 16.66 -17.02
CA ASP A 68 -6.47 17.70 -17.69
C ASP A 68 -7.40 17.15 -18.79
N ASP A 69 -6.96 16.15 -19.57
CA ASP A 69 -7.67 15.63 -20.74
C ASP A 69 -8.10 14.15 -20.63
N GLN A 70 -7.95 13.50 -19.47
CA GLN A 70 -8.24 12.09 -19.25
C GLN A 70 -8.93 11.89 -17.92
N SER A 71 -9.51 10.70 -17.74
CA SER A 71 -10.07 10.30 -16.45
C SER A 71 -9.00 10.20 -15.37
N ASP A 72 -9.26 10.79 -14.22
CA ASP A 72 -8.34 10.82 -13.08
C ASP A 72 -8.05 9.42 -12.56
N PRO A 73 -6.78 8.97 -12.51
CA PRO A 73 -6.44 7.74 -11.85
C PRO A 73 -6.47 7.89 -10.33
N TYR A 74 -7.02 6.89 -9.67
CA TYR A 74 -6.98 6.80 -8.23
C TYR A 74 -6.70 5.38 -7.75
N ASN A 75 -6.15 5.28 -6.55
CA ASN A 75 -5.97 4.02 -5.86
C ASN A 75 -6.55 4.06 -4.45
N PHE A 76 -6.95 2.89 -3.99
CA PHE A 76 -7.35 2.63 -2.62
C PHE A 76 -6.65 1.38 -2.11
N TYR A 77 -6.18 1.43 -0.87
CA TYR A 77 -5.59 0.30 -0.15
C TYR A 77 -6.21 0.17 1.23
N GLY A 78 -6.58 -1.04 1.58
CA GLY A 78 -7.03 -1.39 2.92
C GLY A 78 -6.37 -2.66 3.42
N LYS A 79 -5.96 -2.67 4.68
CA LYS A 79 -5.35 -3.83 5.35
C LYS A 79 -5.93 -3.99 6.74
N ILE A 80 -6.21 -5.25 7.10
CA ILE A 80 -6.48 -5.68 8.47
C ILE A 80 -5.36 -6.64 8.86
N GLY A 81 -4.75 -6.42 10.01
CA GLY A 81 -3.69 -7.26 10.54
C GLY A 81 -3.95 -7.67 11.99
N TRP A 82 -3.35 -8.75 12.38
CA TRP A 82 -3.37 -9.25 13.75
C TRP A 82 -1.97 -9.68 14.13
N LEU A 83 -1.40 -9.05 15.18
CA LEU A 83 -0.09 -9.34 15.73
C LEU A 83 -0.26 -9.94 17.13
N ARG A 84 0.17 -11.19 17.33
CA ARG A 84 0.02 -11.87 18.61
C ARG A 84 1.10 -12.96 18.83
N ASN A 85 1.39 -13.22 20.08
CA ASN A 85 2.23 -14.36 20.46
C ASN A 85 1.37 -15.61 20.58
N PHE A 86 1.21 -16.37 19.48
CA PHE A 86 0.54 -17.66 19.49
C PHE A 86 1.47 -18.79 19.96
N PHE A 87 2.78 -18.58 19.82
CA PHE A 87 3.79 -19.56 20.12
C PHE A 87 4.87 -19.00 21.06
N PRO A 88 5.54 -19.86 21.86
CA PRO A 88 6.54 -19.40 22.84
C PRO A 88 7.86 -18.92 22.24
N PHE A 89 8.07 -19.08 20.93
CA PHE A 89 9.31 -18.73 20.25
C PHE A 89 9.29 -17.36 19.55
N GLY A 90 8.17 -16.65 19.63
CA GLY A 90 8.06 -15.29 19.11
C GLY A 90 6.66 -14.94 18.63
N TRP A 91 6.51 -13.72 18.15
CA TRP A 91 5.24 -13.21 17.65
C TRP A 91 4.89 -13.76 16.26
N THR A 92 3.59 -13.82 16.03
CA THR A 92 2.99 -14.14 14.72
C THR A 92 2.23 -12.93 14.23
N ALA A 93 2.41 -12.55 12.97
CA ALA A 93 1.58 -11.57 12.29
C ALA A 93 0.77 -12.24 11.19
N LEU A 94 -0.53 -11.98 11.19
CA LEU A 94 -1.45 -12.36 10.13
C LEU A 94 -2.00 -11.09 9.50
N GLY A 95 -2.26 -11.13 8.20
CA GLY A 95 -2.81 -9.97 7.50
C GLY A 95 -3.60 -10.34 6.26
N VAL A 96 -4.61 -9.54 5.99
CA VAL A 96 -5.36 -9.53 4.73
C VAL A 96 -5.35 -8.10 4.21
N ASP A 97 -5.08 -7.92 2.94
CA ASP A 97 -5.11 -6.62 2.30
C ASP A 97 -5.88 -6.66 0.97
N TYR A 98 -6.40 -5.51 0.60
CA TYR A 98 -7.08 -5.24 -0.65
C TYR A 98 -6.55 -3.95 -1.26
N THR A 99 -6.27 -3.97 -2.54
CA THR A 99 -5.92 -2.80 -3.33
C THR A 99 -6.83 -2.71 -4.53
N ARG A 100 -7.31 -1.52 -4.85
CA ARG A 100 -7.99 -1.21 -6.11
C ARG A 100 -7.35 0.01 -6.75
N SER A 101 -7.13 -0.05 -8.06
CA SER A 101 -6.64 1.07 -8.85
C SER A 101 -7.54 1.21 -10.08
N VAL A 102 -8.00 2.42 -10.32
CA VAL A 102 -8.90 2.77 -11.41
C VAL A 102 -8.20 3.76 -12.32
N ASN A 103 -8.42 3.65 -13.63
CA ASN A 103 -7.74 4.41 -14.68
C ASN A 103 -6.21 4.24 -14.65
N LEU A 104 -5.74 3.04 -14.25
CA LEU A 104 -4.32 2.65 -14.22
C LEU A 104 -4.14 1.21 -14.71
N PRO A 105 -3.18 0.91 -15.62
CA PRO A 105 -2.19 1.83 -16.20
C PRO A 105 -2.74 2.76 -17.27
N THR A 106 -3.89 2.45 -17.88
CA THR A 106 -4.54 3.26 -18.91
C THR A 106 -5.94 3.69 -18.48
N GLU A 107 -6.51 4.64 -19.19
CA GLU A 107 -7.89 5.09 -18.98
C GLU A 107 -8.87 3.91 -19.12
N ASN A 108 -9.88 3.85 -18.24
CA ASN A 108 -10.87 2.78 -18.10
C ASN A 108 -10.32 1.40 -17.64
N ASP A 109 -9.02 1.28 -17.35
CA ASP A 109 -8.51 0.08 -16.69
C ASP A 109 -8.89 0.08 -15.20
N ASP A 110 -9.49 -1.02 -14.71
CA ASP A 110 -9.79 -1.25 -13.29
C ASP A 110 -9.04 -2.49 -12.82
N SER A 111 -8.18 -2.32 -11.85
CA SER A 111 -7.40 -3.42 -11.29
C SER A 111 -7.62 -3.56 -9.80
N TYR A 112 -7.64 -4.80 -9.33
CA TYR A 112 -7.63 -5.08 -7.91
C TYR A 112 -6.68 -6.20 -7.53
N SER A 113 -6.24 -6.20 -6.30
CA SER A 113 -5.54 -7.33 -5.72
C SER A 113 -6.01 -7.61 -4.30
N ILE A 114 -6.04 -8.89 -3.94
CA ILE A 114 -6.30 -9.38 -2.60
C ILE A 114 -5.09 -10.18 -2.15
N GLY A 115 -4.53 -9.83 -1.00
CA GLY A 115 -3.40 -10.51 -0.40
C GLY A 115 -3.74 -11.10 0.96
N VAL A 116 -3.20 -12.27 1.27
CA VAL A 116 -3.17 -12.85 2.62
C VAL A 116 -1.73 -13.19 2.96
N ALA A 117 -1.32 -12.85 4.18
CA ALA A 117 0.05 -13.08 4.62
C ALA A 117 0.11 -13.58 6.06
N ALA A 118 1.10 -14.43 6.32
CA ALA A 118 1.48 -14.86 7.65
C ALA A 118 2.98 -14.69 7.83
N VAL A 119 3.40 -14.18 8.98
CA VAL A 119 4.80 -14.07 9.40
C VAL A 119 4.94 -14.67 10.77
N GLN A 120 5.92 -15.55 10.95
CA GLN A 120 6.30 -16.10 12.25
C GLN A 120 7.72 -15.64 12.60
N SER A 121 7.85 -14.98 13.72
CA SER A 121 9.15 -14.61 14.29
C SER A 121 9.71 -15.74 15.17
N PHE A 122 11.02 -15.95 15.05
CA PHE A 122 11.83 -16.81 15.92
C PHE A 122 12.87 -15.92 16.60
N GLU A 123 12.43 -15.26 17.67
CA GLU A 123 13.19 -14.19 18.33
C GLU A 123 14.57 -14.61 18.77
N LYS A 124 14.71 -15.84 19.31
CA LYS A 124 16.00 -16.41 19.73
C LYS A 124 17.04 -16.46 18.61
N TYR A 125 16.60 -16.57 17.37
CA TYR A 125 17.47 -16.71 16.20
C TYR A 125 17.51 -15.44 15.33
N GLY A 126 16.84 -14.36 15.75
CA GLY A 126 16.70 -13.15 14.93
C GLY A 126 16.07 -13.42 13.56
N THR A 127 15.28 -14.49 13.43
CA THR A 127 14.79 -14.99 12.15
C THR A 127 13.27 -14.83 12.06
N GLU A 128 12.79 -14.47 10.89
CA GLU A 128 11.37 -14.44 10.54
C GLU A 128 11.15 -15.31 9.29
N VAL A 129 10.09 -16.10 9.31
CA VAL A 129 9.61 -16.87 8.16
C VAL A 129 8.28 -16.28 7.72
N TYR A 130 8.08 -16.10 6.42
CA TYR A 130 6.84 -15.55 5.89
C TYR A 130 6.28 -16.39 4.75
N LEU A 131 4.96 -16.37 4.65
CA LEU A 131 4.17 -16.92 3.56
C LEU A 131 3.19 -15.83 3.10
N LEU A 132 3.11 -15.61 1.79
CA LEU A 132 2.19 -14.69 1.15
C LEU A 132 1.47 -15.41 0.01
N TYR A 133 0.16 -15.21 -0.10
CA TYR A 133 -0.61 -15.47 -1.30
C TYR A 133 -1.24 -14.16 -1.77
N ARG A 134 -1.20 -13.89 -3.08
CA ARG A 134 -1.83 -12.71 -3.68
C ARG A 134 -2.46 -13.06 -5.01
N LEU A 135 -3.70 -12.62 -5.18
CA LEU A 135 -4.43 -12.63 -6.44
C LEU A 135 -4.42 -11.19 -7.01
N HIS A 136 -4.10 -11.08 -8.29
CA HIS A 136 -4.22 -9.86 -9.07
C HIS A 136 -5.20 -10.05 -10.20
N SER A 137 -6.10 -9.10 -10.41
CA SER A 137 -7.03 -9.05 -11.51
C SER A 137 -6.96 -7.67 -12.17
N LEU A 138 -7.08 -7.65 -13.48
CA LEU A 138 -7.15 -6.44 -14.29
C LEU A 138 -8.34 -6.58 -15.24
N ASP A 139 -9.29 -5.69 -15.13
CA ASP A 139 -10.37 -5.49 -16.08
C ASP A 139 -9.98 -4.37 -17.04
N ARG A 140 -10.02 -4.68 -18.33
CA ARG A 140 -9.54 -3.81 -19.38
C ARG A 140 -10.53 -3.80 -20.53
N ASP A 141 -10.96 -2.61 -20.94
CA ASP A 141 -11.90 -2.44 -22.06
C ASP A 141 -11.25 -2.69 -23.44
N VAL A 142 -9.92 -2.66 -23.52
CA VAL A 142 -9.17 -2.80 -24.78
C VAL A 142 -8.44 -4.14 -24.84
N GLU A 143 -8.59 -4.85 -25.96
CA GLU A 143 -7.85 -6.10 -26.22
C GLU A 143 -6.30 -5.88 -26.22
N PRO A 144 -5.49 -6.86 -25.76
CA PRO A 144 -5.89 -8.19 -25.35
C PRO A 144 -6.43 -8.25 -23.92
N SER A 145 -7.43 -9.08 -23.69
CA SER A 145 -7.88 -9.43 -22.33
C SER A 145 -6.76 -10.12 -21.56
N VAL A 146 -6.65 -9.83 -20.29
CA VAL A 146 -5.64 -10.40 -19.41
C VAL A 146 -6.28 -11.38 -18.41
N HIS A 147 -5.52 -12.40 -18.03
CA HIS A 147 -5.97 -13.37 -17.04
C HIS A 147 -5.50 -12.96 -15.64
N ASP A 148 -6.26 -13.39 -14.64
CA ASP A 148 -5.85 -13.23 -13.23
C ASP A 148 -4.49 -13.90 -12.97
N ILE A 149 -3.70 -13.25 -12.15
CA ILE A 149 -2.38 -13.73 -11.74
C ILE A 149 -2.41 -14.09 -10.26
N SER A 150 -2.10 -15.35 -9.95
CA SER A 150 -1.91 -15.82 -8.58
C SER A 150 -0.43 -15.93 -8.26
N VAL A 151 -0.02 -15.34 -7.13
CA VAL A 151 1.36 -15.36 -6.66
C VAL A 151 1.41 -16.00 -5.28
N VAL A 152 2.28 -16.98 -5.10
CA VAL A 152 2.67 -17.53 -3.80
C VAL A 152 4.12 -17.17 -3.55
N SER A 153 4.42 -16.60 -2.38
CA SER A 153 5.77 -16.28 -1.96
C SER A 153 6.04 -16.84 -0.57
N ILE A 154 7.17 -17.51 -0.42
CA ILE A 154 7.69 -17.97 0.86
C ILE A 154 9.14 -17.52 1.01
N GLY A 155 9.53 -17.13 2.21
CA GLY A 155 10.90 -16.71 2.43
C GLY A 155 11.23 -16.56 3.91
N THR A 156 12.49 -16.23 4.13
CA THR A 156 13.03 -15.97 5.46
C THR A 156 13.80 -14.66 5.47
N ARG A 157 13.78 -13.99 6.62
CA ARG A 157 14.58 -12.81 6.91
C ARG A 157 15.36 -13.04 8.19
N VAL A 158 16.68 -12.88 8.12
CA VAL A 158 17.57 -12.97 9.27
C VAL A 158 18.07 -11.57 9.62
N LYS A 159 17.99 -11.21 10.89
CA LYS A 159 18.50 -9.94 11.45
C LYS A 159 19.78 -10.26 12.23
N PHE A 160 20.84 -9.59 11.90
CA PHE A 160 22.17 -9.73 12.56
C PHE A 160 22.72 -8.35 12.92
#